data_09014351b1ce1c99147a2f404f16e0b1
#
_entry.id   09014351b1ce1c99147a2f404f16e0b1
#
_cell.length_a   1.000
_cell.length_b   1.000
_cell.length_c   1.000
_cell.angle_alpha   90.00
_cell.angle_beta   90.00
_cell.angle_gamma   90.00
#
_symmetry.space_group_name_H-M   'P 1'
#
loop_
_entity.id
_entity.type
_entity.pdbx_description
1 polymer ?
#
loop_
_entity_poly.entity_id
_entity_poly.type
_entity_poly.pdbx_seq_one_letter_code
_entity_poly.pdbx_strand_id
1 'polypeptide(L)'
;MYKKDNNYNRGNRDARREGKSNNARRDHKGDRKGDSKRTAQRHDAPQRKFRPQAPGERNLTPLPTMTMDVTDNRHITLRVPPHIAYNEEALKQYIAQERGIDVRTINALRIRKRSIDARQRTIFVNLTVEAYVNEMPPQLDFEPVSYQDVSRAPRVVVVGAGPGGLFAALRLIELGKRPVVLERGKDVHERRKDIALISREHKVDAESNYSFGEGGAGAFSDGKLYTRSKKRGNVDKILRVFCQFGASTDILIDAHPHIGTDRLPRIIEAMRNQIIACGGEVHFNTRVDSLIIEGETVKGVTCHNGQAYYGPVILATGHSARDVYRYLHAQGVALEQKGIAVGVRLEHPAALIDQIQYHNANGRGKYLPAAEYSYVAQSGGRGVYSFCMCPGGIVVPAASGPQQIVVNGMSPSSRNSAWSNSGMVVETRPEDLDGELAPFLTEAMADGTFAETHQDINNPANPLRMMYLQEALEKACWQQGNRSQTAPAQRMADFVNCRLSYDLPKSSYSPGLVSSPLHFWMPRFITTRLIEGFNAFGRRSRGFLTNEATVIAVETRTSAPVRILRNHDTLCHVGISGLYPCGEGAGYAGGIVSAAVDGERCAEAAAAQMTM
;
A
#
# COMPACT_ATOMS: atom_id res chain seq x y z
N MET A 1 -13.48 51.43 -23.60
CA MET A 1 -13.70 52.24 -24.82
C MET A 1 -13.44 51.34 -26.01
N TYR A 2 -14.50 51.31 -26.86
CA TYR A 2 -14.63 50.68 -28.19
C TYR A 2 -14.51 49.15 -28.21
N LYS A 3 -15.59 48.40 -28.28
CA LYS A 3 -16.72 48.22 -29.25
C LYS A 3 -16.23 47.96 -30.68
N LYS A 4 -16.62 46.78 -31.14
CA LYS A 4 -17.65 46.36 -32.14
C LYS A 4 -16.99 45.99 -33.46
N ASP A 5 -17.43 45.16 -34.34
CA ASP A 5 -18.64 44.39 -34.56
C ASP A 5 -18.39 43.41 -35.72
N ASN A 6 -19.12 42.34 -35.70
CA ASN A 6 -20.03 41.79 -36.75
C ASN A 6 -19.50 41.15 -38.04
N ASN A 7 -19.82 39.90 -38.16
CA ASN A 7 -20.94 39.33 -38.96
C ASN A 7 -20.75 39.14 -40.47
N TYR A 8 -21.24 38.04 -40.90
CA TYR A 8 -21.94 37.60 -42.12
C TYR A 8 -21.31 36.37 -42.77
N ASN A 9 -21.97 35.36 -43.19
CA ASN A 9 -23.33 34.88 -43.30
C ASN A 9 -23.31 33.66 -44.25
N ARG A 10 -24.04 32.64 -43.89
CA ARG A 10 -24.84 31.73 -44.67
C ARG A 10 -24.53 31.44 -46.15
N GLY A 11 -24.57 30.15 -46.45
CA GLY A 11 -24.87 29.65 -47.81
C GLY A 11 -25.11 28.15 -47.85
N ASN A 12 -26.38 27.83 -47.73
CA ASN A 12 -27.02 26.54 -47.94
C ASN A 12 -27.05 26.15 -49.43
N ARG A 13 -26.98 24.84 -49.77
CA ARG A 13 -27.95 24.19 -50.66
C ARG A 13 -27.58 22.75 -51.00
N ASP A 14 -28.55 21.95 -50.69
CA ASP A 14 -29.00 20.68 -51.23
C ASP A 14 -28.63 20.34 -52.68
N ALA A 15 -28.46 19.04 -52.93
CA ALA A 15 -29.24 18.30 -53.92
C ALA A 15 -28.89 16.79 -53.96
N ARG A 16 -29.92 16.06 -53.71
CA ARG A 16 -30.29 14.66 -53.99
C ARG A 16 -29.87 14.13 -55.37
N ARG A 17 -29.64 12.79 -55.42
CA ARG A 17 -30.31 11.76 -56.25
C ARG A 17 -29.46 10.48 -56.25
N GLU A 18 -29.96 9.37 -55.72
CA GLU A 18 -30.79 8.27 -56.30
C GLU A 18 -30.17 7.57 -57.51
N GLY A 19 -30.11 6.23 -57.40
CA GLY A 19 -30.02 5.33 -58.55
C GLY A 19 -29.38 3.98 -58.22
N LYS A 20 -30.10 3.03 -57.69
CA LYS A 20 -30.55 1.70 -58.15
C LYS A 20 -29.52 0.82 -58.91
N SER A 21 -29.22 -0.33 -58.31
CA SER A 21 -29.48 -1.74 -58.68
C SER A 21 -28.82 -2.27 -59.98
N ASN A 22 -28.16 -3.43 -59.89
CA ASN A 22 -28.67 -4.69 -60.38
C ASN A 22 -27.67 -5.86 -60.28
N ASN A 23 -28.26 -6.99 -59.99
CA ASN A 23 -27.79 -8.36 -60.08
C ASN A 23 -27.06 -8.72 -61.41
N ALA A 24 -26.13 -9.67 -61.30
CA ALA A 24 -26.10 -10.81 -62.22
C ALA A 24 -25.24 -11.99 -61.68
N ARG A 25 -25.90 -13.09 -61.52
CA ARG A 25 -25.32 -14.46 -61.41
C ARG A 25 -24.57 -14.79 -62.72
N ARG A 26 -23.54 -15.65 -62.62
CA ARG A 26 -23.29 -16.69 -63.62
C ARG A 26 -22.53 -17.86 -63.01
N ASP A 27 -23.19 -19.02 -63.09
CA ASP A 27 -22.64 -20.37 -62.98
C ASP A 27 -21.67 -20.67 -64.10
N HIS A 28 -20.67 -21.51 -63.87
CA HIS A 28 -20.24 -22.49 -64.83
C HIS A 28 -19.61 -23.71 -64.17
N LYS A 29 -20.24 -24.88 -64.51
CA LYS A 29 -19.79 -26.25 -64.33
C LYS A 29 -18.59 -26.56 -65.19
N GLY A 30 -17.81 -27.57 -64.79
CA GLY A 30 -16.89 -28.28 -65.69
C GLY A 30 -16.08 -29.35 -65.00
N ASP A 31 -16.52 -30.60 -65.21
CA ASP A 31 -15.96 -31.92 -64.85
C ASP A 31 -14.51 -32.18 -65.23
N ARG A 32 -13.75 -33.03 -64.51
CA ARG A 32 -13.43 -34.44 -64.79
C ARG A 32 -12.17 -34.97 -64.05
N LYS A 33 -12.40 -36.08 -63.29
CA LYS A 33 -11.68 -37.34 -63.23
C LYS A 33 -10.16 -37.41 -62.99
N GLY A 34 -9.82 -38.17 -61.93
CA GLY A 34 -8.51 -38.86 -61.78
C GLY A 34 -8.47 -39.71 -60.51
N ASP A 35 -8.63 -41.02 -60.67
CA ASP A 35 -8.59 -42.05 -59.61
C ASP A 35 -7.21 -42.13 -58.94
N SER A 36 -7.19 -42.38 -57.61
CA SER A 36 -6.33 -43.38 -57.02
C SER A 36 -6.78 -43.78 -55.63
N LYS A 37 -7.05 -45.08 -55.49
CA LYS A 37 -7.42 -45.79 -54.26
C LYS A 37 -6.33 -45.73 -53.21
N ARG A 38 -6.66 -45.34 -51.98
CA ARG A 38 -6.00 -45.86 -50.77
C ARG A 38 -7.04 -46.07 -49.68
N THR A 39 -7.20 -47.34 -49.34
CA THR A 39 -7.94 -47.91 -48.24
C THR A 39 -7.56 -47.27 -46.90
N ALA A 40 -8.52 -46.65 -46.23
CA ALA A 40 -8.40 -46.28 -44.83
C ALA A 40 -9.39 -47.11 -44.03
N GLN A 41 -8.86 -47.97 -43.17
CA GLN A 41 -9.61 -48.74 -42.18
C GLN A 41 -10.35 -47.76 -41.23
N ARG A 42 -11.65 -47.93 -41.15
CA ARG A 42 -12.49 -47.30 -40.11
C ARG A 42 -12.33 -48.13 -38.83
N HIS A 43 -11.74 -47.57 -37.82
CA HIS A 43 -11.91 -48.02 -36.44
C HIS A 43 -13.24 -47.48 -35.91
N ASP A 44 -14.20 -48.33 -35.72
CA ASP A 44 -15.47 -48.05 -35.02
C ASP A 44 -15.15 -47.78 -33.55
N ALA A 45 -15.36 -46.55 -33.10
CA ALA A 45 -15.41 -46.21 -31.68
C ALA A 45 -16.76 -46.69 -31.10
N PRO A 46 -16.78 -47.36 -29.94
CA PRO A 46 -18.03 -47.85 -29.37
C PRO A 46 -18.91 -46.72 -28.93
N GLN A 47 -20.11 -46.67 -29.46
CA GLN A 47 -21.20 -45.80 -29.00
C GLN A 47 -21.52 -46.16 -27.55
N ARG A 48 -21.14 -45.28 -26.61
CA ARG A 48 -21.61 -45.36 -25.22
C ARG A 48 -23.12 -45.02 -25.22
N LYS A 49 -23.94 -46.04 -25.03
CA LYS A 49 -25.36 -45.93 -24.71
C LYS A 49 -25.49 -45.13 -23.42
N PHE A 50 -26.08 -43.97 -23.51
CA PHE A 50 -26.53 -43.19 -22.36
C PHE A 50 -27.54 -44.02 -21.58
N ARG A 51 -27.17 -44.59 -20.46
CA ARG A 51 -28.13 -45.08 -19.45
C ARG A 51 -28.51 -43.82 -18.62
N PRO A 52 -29.82 -43.52 -18.47
CA PRO A 52 -30.23 -42.54 -17.47
C PRO A 52 -29.80 -43.06 -16.11
N GLN A 53 -28.89 -42.36 -15.46
CA GLN A 53 -28.60 -42.59 -14.04
C GLN A 53 -29.89 -42.26 -13.28
N ALA A 54 -30.36 -43.22 -12.46
CA ALA A 54 -31.33 -42.97 -11.41
C ALA A 54 -30.90 -41.73 -10.61
N PRO A 55 -31.82 -40.92 -10.02
CA PRO A 55 -31.45 -39.79 -9.20
C PRO A 55 -30.62 -40.27 -8.04
N GLY A 56 -29.30 -40.38 -8.28
CA GLY A 56 -28.31 -40.69 -7.28
C GLY A 56 -28.29 -39.55 -6.29
N GLU A 57 -28.33 -39.92 -5.03
CA GLU A 57 -28.08 -39.07 -3.87
C GLU A 57 -27.00 -38.07 -4.22
N ARG A 58 -27.38 -36.79 -4.28
CA ARG A 58 -26.42 -35.70 -4.30
C ARG A 58 -25.66 -35.85 -3.00
N ASN A 59 -24.38 -36.17 -3.06
CA ASN A 59 -23.46 -35.99 -1.94
C ASN A 59 -23.55 -34.50 -1.58
N LEU A 60 -24.50 -34.16 -0.76
CA LEU A 60 -24.60 -32.88 -0.09
C LEU A 60 -23.40 -32.83 0.84
N THR A 61 -22.32 -32.17 0.40
CA THR A 61 -21.28 -31.72 1.35
C THR A 61 -22.03 -31.07 2.50
N PRO A 62 -21.86 -31.54 3.76
CA PRO A 62 -22.61 -30.98 4.88
C PRO A 62 -22.44 -29.46 4.86
N LEU A 63 -23.52 -28.72 5.00
CA LEU A 63 -23.45 -27.28 5.13
C LEU A 63 -22.49 -26.99 6.27
N PRO A 64 -21.51 -26.06 6.08
CA PRO A 64 -20.59 -25.73 7.14
C PRO A 64 -21.38 -25.27 8.35
N THR A 65 -21.22 -26.01 9.45
CA THR A 65 -21.96 -25.78 10.71
C THR A 65 -21.24 -24.74 11.56
N MET A 66 -22.01 -23.99 12.34
CA MET A 66 -21.48 -23.20 13.46
C MET A 66 -20.79 -24.15 14.43
N THR A 67 -19.68 -23.72 15.01
CA THR A 67 -18.97 -24.49 16.02
C THR A 67 -18.64 -23.63 17.24
N MET A 68 -18.67 -24.23 18.41
CA MET A 68 -18.19 -23.65 19.64
C MET A 68 -17.32 -24.68 20.35
N ASP A 69 -16.11 -24.26 20.73
CA ASP A 69 -15.16 -25.01 21.55
C ASP A 69 -14.90 -24.24 22.83
N VAL A 70 -15.05 -24.88 23.97
CA VAL A 70 -14.80 -24.28 25.29
C VAL A 70 -13.48 -24.81 25.81
N THR A 71 -12.46 -23.94 25.80
CA THR A 71 -11.10 -24.31 26.23
C THR A 71 -11.01 -24.36 27.77
N ASP A 72 -11.67 -23.42 28.43
CA ASP A 72 -11.82 -23.34 29.89
C ASP A 72 -13.09 -22.56 30.25
N ASN A 73 -13.31 -22.27 31.54
CA ASN A 73 -14.51 -21.56 31.99
C ASN A 73 -14.73 -20.17 31.39
N ARG A 74 -13.68 -19.54 30.86
CA ARG A 74 -13.73 -18.19 30.26
C ARG A 74 -13.50 -18.21 28.75
N HIS A 75 -12.54 -18.99 28.23
CA HIS A 75 -12.10 -18.92 26.86
C HIS A 75 -12.91 -19.81 25.93
N ILE A 76 -13.53 -19.21 24.95
CA ILE A 76 -14.42 -19.86 23.98
C ILE A 76 -13.93 -19.52 22.57
N THR A 77 -13.77 -20.54 21.73
CA THR A 77 -13.51 -20.37 20.30
C THR A 77 -14.79 -20.67 19.51
N LEU A 78 -15.17 -19.75 18.64
CA LEU A 78 -16.42 -19.77 17.90
C LEU A 78 -16.17 -19.64 16.41
N ARG A 79 -16.99 -20.32 15.60
CA ARG A 79 -17.14 -20.10 14.19
C ARG A 79 -18.62 -19.87 13.87
N VAL A 80 -18.98 -18.60 13.71
CA VAL A 80 -20.40 -18.16 13.62
C VAL A 80 -20.62 -17.26 12.41
N PRO A 81 -21.87 -17.14 11.91
CA PRO A 81 -22.22 -16.20 10.86
C PRO A 81 -21.99 -14.73 11.26
N PRO A 82 -21.79 -13.83 10.26
CA PRO A 82 -21.51 -12.42 10.55
C PRO A 82 -22.55 -11.72 11.41
N HIS A 83 -23.84 -12.03 11.27
CA HIS A 83 -24.91 -11.40 12.05
C HIS A 83 -24.89 -11.77 13.55
N ILE A 84 -24.25 -12.89 13.91
CA ILE A 84 -23.98 -13.26 15.30
C ILE A 84 -22.67 -12.60 15.75
N ALA A 85 -21.60 -12.71 14.95
CA ALA A 85 -20.27 -12.24 15.31
C ALA A 85 -20.17 -10.72 15.57
N TYR A 86 -20.96 -9.92 14.84
CA TYR A 86 -20.98 -8.46 14.93
C TYR A 86 -22.20 -7.89 15.68
N ASN A 87 -22.88 -8.72 16.46
CA ASN A 87 -23.98 -8.32 17.32
C ASN A 87 -23.78 -8.94 18.71
N GLU A 88 -23.44 -8.12 19.70
CA GLU A 88 -23.09 -8.57 21.04
C GLU A 88 -24.23 -9.36 21.71
N GLU A 89 -25.48 -8.90 21.58
CA GLU A 89 -26.64 -9.58 22.15
C GLU A 89 -26.87 -10.94 21.51
N ALA A 90 -26.77 -11.03 20.17
CA ALA A 90 -26.90 -12.29 19.45
C ALA A 90 -25.76 -13.26 19.85
N LEU A 91 -24.55 -12.74 20.04
CA LEU A 91 -23.40 -13.53 20.47
C LEU A 91 -23.55 -14.03 21.90
N LYS A 92 -24.04 -13.19 22.83
CA LYS A 92 -24.38 -13.59 24.24
C LYS A 92 -25.44 -14.67 24.25
N GLN A 93 -26.52 -14.50 23.49
CA GLN A 93 -27.60 -15.48 23.37
C GLN A 93 -27.09 -16.82 22.85
N TYR A 94 -26.29 -16.80 21.77
CA TYR A 94 -25.71 -18.00 21.21
C TYR A 94 -24.82 -18.75 22.21
N ILE A 95 -23.91 -18.04 22.89
CA ILE A 95 -23.03 -18.63 23.91
C ILE A 95 -23.85 -19.20 25.08
N ALA A 96 -24.86 -18.48 25.55
CA ALA A 96 -25.72 -18.92 26.66
C ALA A 96 -26.49 -20.20 26.29
N GLN A 97 -27.07 -20.25 25.10
CA GLN A 97 -27.79 -21.42 24.58
C GLN A 97 -26.88 -22.64 24.48
N GLU A 98 -25.73 -22.52 23.85
CA GLU A 98 -24.78 -23.62 23.63
C GLU A 98 -24.17 -24.13 24.96
N ARG A 99 -24.01 -23.25 25.97
CA ARG A 99 -23.51 -23.64 27.31
C ARG A 99 -24.60 -24.08 28.28
N GLY A 100 -25.88 -23.92 27.92
CA GLY A 100 -27.00 -24.22 28.80
C GLY A 100 -27.06 -23.35 30.05
N ILE A 101 -26.66 -22.06 29.94
CA ILE A 101 -26.66 -21.08 31.04
C ILE A 101 -27.66 -19.95 30.77
N ASP A 102 -28.10 -19.27 31.82
CA ASP A 102 -28.95 -18.08 31.65
C ASP A 102 -28.13 -16.93 31.04
N VAL A 103 -28.59 -16.33 29.96
CA VAL A 103 -27.91 -15.22 29.27
C VAL A 103 -27.66 -14.04 30.23
N ARG A 104 -28.50 -13.83 31.24
CA ARG A 104 -28.36 -12.76 32.23
C ARG A 104 -27.16 -12.95 33.14
N THR A 105 -26.62 -14.15 33.24
CA THR A 105 -25.39 -14.42 34.01
C THR A 105 -24.11 -14.01 33.26
N ILE A 106 -24.18 -13.76 31.95
CA ILE A 106 -23.05 -13.27 31.15
C ILE A 106 -22.99 -11.74 31.29
N ASN A 107 -22.17 -11.26 32.22
CA ASN A 107 -22.02 -9.83 32.48
C ASN A 107 -21.33 -9.09 31.34
N ALA A 108 -20.32 -9.71 30.72
CA ALA A 108 -19.58 -9.15 29.59
C ALA A 108 -18.98 -10.22 28.68
N LEU A 109 -18.75 -9.85 27.43
CA LEU A 109 -17.93 -10.59 26.46
C LEU A 109 -16.75 -9.74 26.06
N ARG A 110 -15.54 -10.31 26.04
CA ARG A 110 -14.36 -9.70 25.44
C ARG A 110 -13.89 -10.54 24.26
N ILE A 111 -13.94 -9.96 23.08
CA ILE A 111 -13.38 -10.59 21.88
C ILE A 111 -11.87 -10.44 21.97
N ARG A 112 -11.11 -11.53 21.87
CA ARG A 112 -9.64 -11.56 21.88
C ARG A 112 -9.04 -11.77 20.50
N LYS A 113 -9.80 -12.42 19.60
CA LYS A 113 -9.42 -12.56 18.18
C LYS A 113 -10.67 -12.55 17.31
N ARG A 114 -10.56 -11.93 16.15
CA ARG A 114 -11.61 -11.91 15.13
C ARG A 114 -10.99 -12.05 13.74
N SER A 115 -11.49 -12.98 12.94
CA SER A 115 -11.10 -13.13 11.54
C SER A 115 -12.26 -13.61 10.69
N ILE A 116 -12.32 -13.15 9.43
CA ILE A 116 -13.36 -13.51 8.49
C ILE A 116 -12.87 -14.69 7.64
N ASP A 117 -13.69 -15.73 7.55
CA ASP A 117 -13.48 -16.85 6.64
C ASP A 117 -14.46 -16.77 5.47
N ALA A 118 -14.02 -16.20 4.36
CA ALA A 118 -14.77 -16.02 3.11
C ALA A 118 -14.27 -16.95 1.99
N ARG A 119 -13.58 -18.05 2.32
CA ARG A 119 -13.06 -19.00 1.32
C ARG A 119 -14.16 -19.81 0.65
N GLN A 120 -15.30 -19.94 1.30
CA GLN A 120 -16.47 -20.66 0.81
C GLN A 120 -17.64 -19.70 0.57
N ARG A 121 -18.68 -20.19 -0.12
CA ARG A 121 -19.89 -19.40 -0.42
C ARG A 121 -20.60 -18.92 0.86
N THR A 122 -20.61 -19.74 1.91
CA THR A 122 -21.12 -19.33 3.23
C THR A 122 -19.98 -18.71 4.02
N ILE A 123 -20.14 -17.46 4.45
CA ILE A 123 -19.13 -16.70 5.18
C ILE A 123 -19.31 -16.93 6.67
N PHE A 124 -18.20 -17.18 7.35
CA PHE A 124 -18.12 -17.28 8.80
C PHE A 124 -17.11 -16.29 9.37
N VAL A 125 -17.30 -15.98 10.64
CA VAL A 125 -16.34 -15.23 11.45
C VAL A 125 -15.83 -16.16 12.55
N ASN A 126 -14.51 -16.31 12.62
CA ASN A 126 -13.84 -17.02 13.69
C ASN A 126 -13.54 -16.03 14.81
N LEU A 127 -13.98 -16.36 16.03
CA LEU A 127 -13.81 -15.55 17.23
C LEU A 127 -13.09 -16.37 18.31
N THR A 128 -12.23 -15.70 19.07
CA THR A 128 -11.85 -16.13 20.42
C THR A 128 -12.44 -15.13 21.39
N VAL A 129 -13.25 -15.60 22.33
CA VAL A 129 -14.03 -14.77 23.27
C VAL A 129 -13.73 -15.18 24.69
N GLU A 130 -13.60 -14.22 25.58
CA GLU A 130 -13.68 -14.41 27.03
C GLU A 130 -15.07 -14.04 27.50
N ALA A 131 -15.77 -14.98 28.11
CA ALA A 131 -17.09 -14.77 28.73
C ALA A 131 -16.95 -14.61 30.22
N TYR A 132 -17.42 -13.50 30.75
CA TYR A 132 -17.45 -13.19 32.19
C TYR A 132 -18.82 -13.54 32.75
N VAL A 133 -18.92 -14.73 33.37
CA VAL A 133 -20.16 -15.29 33.93
C VAL A 133 -20.17 -15.07 35.42
N ASN A 134 -21.14 -14.27 35.93
CA ASN A 134 -21.24 -13.84 37.34
C ASN A 134 -19.99 -13.11 37.86
N GLU A 135 -19.20 -12.56 37.00
CA GLU A 135 -17.99 -11.78 37.33
C GLU A 135 -17.85 -10.57 36.38
N MET A 136 -17.10 -9.56 36.82
CA MET A 136 -16.84 -8.37 35.99
C MET A 136 -15.47 -8.47 35.33
N PRO A 137 -15.34 -7.97 34.06
CA PRO A 137 -14.05 -7.91 33.41
C PRO A 137 -13.11 -6.90 34.08
N PRO A 138 -11.78 -7.02 33.93
CA PRO A 138 -10.84 -5.98 34.32
C PRO A 138 -11.20 -4.64 33.70
N GLN A 139 -10.88 -3.54 34.39
CA GLN A 139 -11.24 -2.19 33.91
C GLN A 139 -10.55 -1.80 32.60
N LEU A 140 -9.32 -2.25 32.39
CA LEU A 140 -8.54 -1.97 31.18
C LEU A 140 -8.30 -3.24 30.37
N ASP A 141 -8.28 -3.10 29.03
CA ASP A 141 -7.96 -4.20 28.12
C ASP A 141 -6.45 -4.47 27.99
N PHE A 142 -5.61 -3.49 28.39
CA PHE A 142 -4.15 -3.55 28.36
C PHE A 142 -3.55 -2.60 29.40
N GLU A 143 -2.31 -2.86 29.80
CA GLU A 143 -1.53 -1.97 30.66
C GLU A 143 -0.88 -0.85 29.81
N PRO A 144 -1.09 0.43 30.15
CA PRO A 144 -0.46 1.55 29.44
C PRO A 144 1.04 1.62 29.77
N VAL A 145 1.82 2.12 28.80
CA VAL A 145 3.23 2.40 28.98
C VAL A 145 3.40 3.69 29.80
N SER A 146 4.29 3.66 30.80
CA SER A 146 4.65 4.84 31.58
C SER A 146 5.83 5.58 30.96
N TYR A 147 5.75 6.89 30.88
CA TYR A 147 6.78 7.77 30.36
C TYR A 147 7.28 8.71 31.47
N GLN A 148 8.62 8.83 31.57
CA GLN A 148 9.26 9.63 32.62
C GLN A 148 9.71 11.01 32.12
N ASP A 149 10.01 11.95 33.02
CA ASP A 149 10.63 13.23 32.66
C ASP A 149 12.09 13.02 32.24
N VAL A 150 12.42 13.47 31.02
CA VAL A 150 13.76 13.36 30.43
C VAL A 150 14.37 14.73 30.10
N SER A 151 13.80 15.82 30.63
CA SER A 151 14.21 17.20 30.30
C SER A 151 15.71 17.46 30.53
N ARG A 152 16.35 16.76 31.48
CA ARG A 152 17.78 16.87 31.82
C ARG A 152 18.61 15.67 31.36
N ALA A 153 17.99 14.70 30.68
CA ALA A 153 18.67 13.48 30.26
C ALA A 153 19.57 13.70 29.02
N PRO A 154 20.55 12.80 28.79
CA PRO A 154 21.38 12.85 27.60
C PRO A 154 20.55 12.77 26.32
N ARG A 155 20.93 13.58 25.31
CA ARG A 155 20.20 13.75 24.06
C ARG A 155 20.50 12.63 23.05
N VAL A 156 19.47 12.23 22.31
CA VAL A 156 19.57 11.41 21.09
C VAL A 156 18.80 12.12 19.97
N VAL A 157 19.46 12.35 18.86
CA VAL A 157 18.85 12.98 17.68
C VAL A 157 18.07 11.94 16.90
N VAL A 158 16.79 12.24 16.60
CA VAL A 158 15.92 11.36 15.80
C VAL A 158 15.52 12.13 14.54
N VAL A 159 15.98 11.68 13.37
CA VAL A 159 15.72 12.33 12.10
C VAL A 159 14.50 11.69 11.44
N GLY A 160 13.40 12.46 11.37
CA GLY A 160 12.11 12.06 10.85
C GLY A 160 11.08 11.74 11.93
N ALA A 161 9.87 12.32 11.82
CA ALA A 161 8.72 12.12 12.69
C ALA A 161 7.71 11.11 12.12
N GLY A 162 8.15 10.14 11.32
CA GLY A 162 7.35 9.00 10.88
C GLY A 162 7.22 7.93 11.98
N PRO A 163 6.56 6.78 11.69
CA PRO A 163 6.36 5.73 12.70
C PRO A 163 7.66 5.26 13.37
N GLY A 164 8.74 5.10 12.60
CA GLY A 164 10.05 4.72 13.17
C GLY A 164 10.56 5.75 14.16
N GLY A 165 10.53 7.04 13.80
CA GLY A 165 11.04 8.11 14.66
C GLY A 165 10.18 8.38 15.89
N LEU A 166 8.85 8.38 15.76
CA LEU A 166 7.95 8.61 16.90
C LEU A 166 8.05 7.49 17.95
N PHE A 167 8.08 6.22 17.51
CA PHE A 167 8.26 5.09 18.42
C PHE A 167 9.69 5.03 19.01
N ALA A 168 10.72 5.42 18.24
CA ALA A 168 12.06 5.60 18.79
C ALA A 168 12.08 6.67 19.88
N ALA A 169 11.43 7.82 19.65
CA ALA A 169 11.37 8.90 20.63
C ALA A 169 10.65 8.48 21.92
N LEU A 170 9.49 7.83 21.81
CA LEU A 170 8.76 7.32 22.98
C LEU A 170 9.59 6.28 23.74
N ARG A 171 10.28 5.37 23.02
CA ARG A 171 11.12 4.37 23.64
C ARG A 171 12.34 4.97 24.33
N LEU A 172 12.95 6.00 23.77
CA LEU A 172 14.03 6.75 24.42
C LEU A 172 13.58 7.33 25.75
N ILE A 173 12.37 7.88 25.83
CA ILE A 173 11.79 8.41 27.06
C ILE A 173 11.63 7.30 28.13
N GLU A 174 11.13 6.11 27.73
CA GLU A 174 11.07 4.95 28.62
C GLU A 174 12.46 4.58 29.18
N LEU A 175 13.51 4.76 28.36
CA LEU A 175 14.91 4.44 28.71
C LEU A 175 15.66 5.60 29.39
N GLY A 176 14.98 6.70 29.76
CA GLY A 176 15.60 7.85 30.42
C GLY A 176 16.56 8.63 29.53
N LYS A 177 16.30 8.69 28.22
CA LYS A 177 17.06 9.49 27.24
C LYS A 177 16.15 10.54 26.64
N ARG A 178 16.70 11.73 26.36
CA ARG A 178 15.96 12.87 25.79
C ARG A 178 15.97 12.80 24.26
N PRO A 179 14.82 12.51 23.59
CA PRO A 179 14.75 12.58 22.15
C PRO A 179 14.71 14.04 21.65
N VAL A 180 15.44 14.32 20.56
CA VAL A 180 15.35 15.54 19.76
C VAL A 180 14.93 15.12 18.36
N VAL A 181 13.64 15.27 18.07
CA VAL A 181 13.02 14.83 16.80
C VAL A 181 13.08 15.99 15.81
N LEU A 182 13.67 15.75 14.64
CA LEU A 182 13.82 16.70 13.54
C LEU A 182 12.97 16.24 12.36
N GLU A 183 11.92 17.00 12.03
CA GLU A 183 11.02 16.70 10.91
C GLU A 183 11.13 17.80 9.85
N ARG A 184 11.37 17.39 8.59
CA ARG A 184 11.54 18.32 7.47
C ARG A 184 10.25 19.07 7.14
N GLY A 185 9.12 18.38 7.26
CA GLY A 185 7.81 18.92 6.93
C GLY A 185 7.10 19.57 8.13
N LYS A 186 5.83 19.83 7.94
CA LYS A 186 4.95 20.50 8.90
C LYS A 186 4.24 19.49 9.80
N ASP A 187 3.60 20.00 10.86
CA ASP A 187 2.70 19.21 11.69
C ASP A 187 1.48 18.71 10.90
N VAL A 188 0.73 17.76 11.44
CA VAL A 188 -0.39 17.09 10.74
C VAL A 188 -1.49 18.04 10.26
N HIS A 189 -1.69 19.19 10.91
CA HIS A 189 -2.73 20.16 10.53
C HIS A 189 -2.30 21.02 9.36
N GLU A 190 -1.11 21.63 9.44
CA GLU A 190 -0.55 22.45 8.36
C GLU A 190 -0.23 21.62 7.12
N ARG A 191 0.33 20.42 7.30
CA ARG A 191 0.59 19.46 6.22
C ARG A 191 -0.67 19.12 5.42
N ARG A 192 -1.85 19.04 6.07
CA ARG A 192 -3.12 18.78 5.38
C ARG A 192 -3.45 19.86 4.36
N LYS A 193 -3.06 21.12 4.61
CA LYS A 193 -3.25 22.23 3.67
C LYS A 193 -2.40 22.04 2.42
N ASP A 194 -1.13 21.66 2.59
CA ASP A 194 -0.22 21.41 1.47
C ASP A 194 -0.69 20.23 0.61
N ILE A 195 -1.15 19.15 1.25
CA ILE A 195 -1.74 18.00 0.57
C ILE A 195 -2.96 18.40 -0.27
N ALA A 196 -3.81 19.30 0.25
CA ALA A 196 -4.98 19.79 -0.50
C ALA A 196 -4.60 20.59 -1.75
N LEU A 197 -3.46 21.30 -1.73
CA LEU A 197 -2.95 22.05 -2.90
C LEU A 197 -2.52 21.12 -4.03
N ILE A 198 -2.01 19.93 -3.73
CA ILE A 198 -1.66 18.94 -4.77
C ILE A 198 -2.90 18.57 -5.60
N SER A 199 -4.03 18.37 -4.93
CA SER A 199 -5.28 18.00 -5.59
C SER A 199 -5.99 19.15 -6.30
N ARG A 200 -5.88 20.39 -5.77
CA ARG A 200 -6.61 21.54 -6.28
C ARG A 200 -5.83 22.36 -7.30
N GLU A 201 -4.52 22.51 -7.08
CA GLU A 201 -3.66 23.41 -7.83
C GLU A 201 -2.50 22.69 -8.51
N HIS A 202 -2.41 21.36 -8.39
CA HIS A 202 -1.29 20.54 -8.87
C HIS A 202 0.08 20.99 -8.33
N LYS A 203 0.08 21.63 -7.17
CA LYS A 203 1.27 22.12 -6.50
C LYS A 203 1.76 21.12 -5.48
N VAL A 204 3.00 20.67 -5.61
CA VAL A 204 3.68 19.78 -4.66
C VAL A 204 4.69 20.61 -3.86
N ASP A 205 4.50 20.72 -2.55
CA ASP A 205 5.52 21.23 -1.64
C ASP A 205 6.56 20.12 -1.41
N ALA A 206 7.82 20.37 -1.74
CA ALA A 206 8.89 19.37 -1.65
C ALA A 206 9.23 18.97 -0.20
N GLU A 207 8.87 19.80 0.78
CA GLU A 207 9.16 19.54 2.19
C GLU A 207 7.91 19.07 2.97
N SER A 208 6.68 19.30 2.45
CA SER A 208 5.43 18.96 3.14
C SER A 208 4.40 18.41 2.15
N ASN A 209 4.17 17.09 2.15
CA ASN A 209 3.34 16.38 1.18
C ASN A 209 2.85 15.03 1.76
N TYR A 210 2.42 14.07 0.92
CA TYR A 210 2.00 12.73 1.40
C TYR A 210 3.14 11.90 2.00
N SER A 211 4.40 12.19 1.69
CA SER A 211 5.56 11.46 2.20
C SER A 211 6.23 12.14 3.39
N PHE A 212 6.26 13.47 3.42
CA PHE A 212 6.97 14.30 4.38
C PHE A 212 6.03 15.10 5.26
N GLY A 213 6.44 15.29 6.51
CA GLY A 213 5.69 15.90 7.58
C GLY A 213 5.35 14.91 8.69
N GLU A 214 4.80 15.41 9.77
CA GLU A 214 4.47 14.66 10.98
C GLU A 214 3.68 13.38 10.69
N GLY A 215 4.14 12.25 11.23
CA GLY A 215 3.59 10.92 10.99
C GLY A 215 4.06 10.25 9.70
N GLY A 216 4.88 10.93 8.87
CA GLY A 216 5.43 10.39 7.63
C GLY A 216 4.35 9.97 6.63
N ALA A 217 4.67 9.06 5.72
CA ALA A 217 3.72 8.51 4.74
C ALA A 217 2.56 7.72 5.39
N GLY A 218 2.73 7.28 6.64
CA GLY A 218 1.71 6.56 7.40
C GLY A 218 0.49 7.41 7.77
N ALA A 219 0.65 8.70 8.07
CA ALA A 219 -0.39 9.58 8.58
C ALA A 219 -1.62 9.70 7.67
N PHE A 220 -1.40 9.72 6.36
CA PHE A 220 -2.44 9.85 5.33
C PHE A 220 -2.51 8.60 4.45
N SER A 221 -2.56 7.42 5.09
CA SER A 221 -2.67 6.10 4.45
C SER A 221 -3.92 5.35 4.93
N ASP A 222 -4.11 4.10 4.53
CA ASP A 222 -5.13 3.21 5.13
C ASP A 222 -4.82 2.90 6.62
N GLY A 223 -3.58 3.11 7.05
CA GLY A 223 -3.19 2.83 8.42
C GLY A 223 -3.18 1.34 8.76
N LYS A 224 -2.76 0.48 7.83
CA LYS A 224 -2.60 -0.96 8.07
C LYS A 224 -1.56 -1.23 9.13
N LEU A 225 -1.92 -2.06 10.11
CA LEU A 225 -1.08 -2.44 11.23
C LEU A 225 -0.65 -3.92 11.17
N TYR A 226 -1.06 -4.64 10.13
CA TYR A 226 -0.64 -6.01 9.94
C TYR A 226 0.83 -6.10 9.49
N THR A 227 1.60 -6.97 10.14
CA THR A 227 2.96 -7.32 9.72
C THR A 227 3.18 -8.82 9.76
N ARG A 228 3.92 -9.35 8.78
CA ARG A 228 4.37 -10.76 8.78
C ARG A 228 5.58 -10.98 9.69
N SER A 229 6.29 -9.92 10.02
CA SER A 229 7.56 -9.97 10.79
C SER A 229 7.31 -9.86 12.29
N LYS A 230 6.75 -10.93 12.89
CA LYS A 230 6.48 -10.99 14.34
C LYS A 230 7.71 -11.32 15.18
N LYS A 231 8.81 -11.81 14.58
CA LYS A 231 10.02 -12.25 15.29
C LYS A 231 11.00 -11.12 15.63
N ARG A 232 10.82 -9.91 15.05
CA ARG A 232 11.79 -8.82 15.16
C ARG A 232 11.59 -7.92 16.38
N GLY A 233 10.47 -8.03 17.08
CA GLY A 233 10.15 -7.23 18.28
C GLY A 233 8.70 -7.38 18.70
N ASN A 234 8.29 -6.64 19.71
CA ASN A 234 6.97 -6.76 20.35
C ASN A 234 5.90 -5.97 19.58
N VAL A 235 5.28 -6.62 18.57
CA VAL A 235 4.17 -6.04 17.80
C VAL A 235 2.98 -5.67 18.69
N ASP A 236 2.69 -6.49 19.70
CA ASP A 236 1.59 -6.27 20.61
C ASP A 236 1.75 -4.97 21.41
N LYS A 237 2.97 -4.68 21.88
CA LYS A 237 3.29 -3.38 22.51
C LYS A 237 2.99 -2.21 21.58
N ILE A 238 3.41 -2.29 20.32
CA ILE A 238 3.15 -1.22 19.34
C ILE A 238 1.65 -0.95 19.20
N LEU A 239 0.83 -2.00 19.10
CA LEU A 239 -0.62 -1.86 18.99
C LEU A 239 -1.23 -1.25 20.25
N ARG A 240 -0.78 -1.66 21.45
CA ARG A 240 -1.20 -1.09 22.72
C ARG A 240 -0.84 0.39 22.86
N VAL A 241 0.35 0.79 22.41
CA VAL A 241 0.74 2.19 22.38
C VAL A 241 -0.20 3.00 21.47
N PHE A 242 -0.57 2.49 20.29
CA PHE A 242 -1.59 3.16 19.47
C PHE A 242 -2.93 3.29 20.21
N CYS A 243 -3.38 2.25 20.94
CA CYS A 243 -4.60 2.31 21.74
C CYS A 243 -4.48 3.33 22.88
N GLN A 244 -3.33 3.41 23.54
CA GLN A 244 -3.05 4.39 24.60
C GLN A 244 -3.20 5.83 24.10
N PHE A 245 -2.84 6.08 22.83
CA PHE A 245 -2.96 7.39 22.18
C PHE A 245 -4.27 7.58 21.39
N GLY A 246 -5.28 6.71 21.60
CA GLY A 246 -6.64 6.92 21.11
C GLY A 246 -7.07 6.08 19.90
N ALA A 247 -6.30 5.05 19.50
CA ALA A 247 -6.80 4.05 18.57
C ALA A 247 -7.86 3.16 19.23
N SER A 248 -8.79 2.61 18.41
CA SER A 248 -9.75 1.61 18.88
C SER A 248 -9.04 0.34 19.34
N THR A 249 -9.50 -0.27 20.43
CA THR A 249 -9.02 -1.58 20.90
C THR A 249 -9.32 -2.72 19.89
N ASP A 250 -10.16 -2.50 18.89
CA ASP A 250 -10.36 -3.44 17.78
C ASP A 250 -9.05 -3.82 17.08
N ILE A 251 -8.05 -2.92 17.05
CA ILE A 251 -6.74 -3.22 16.44
C ILE A 251 -5.96 -4.32 17.19
N LEU A 252 -6.31 -4.60 18.44
CA LEU A 252 -5.72 -5.68 19.24
C LEU A 252 -6.32 -7.05 18.91
N ILE A 253 -7.51 -7.08 18.31
CA ILE A 253 -8.29 -8.29 18.11
C ILE A 253 -8.44 -8.70 16.64
N ASP A 254 -8.47 -7.75 15.72
CA ASP A 254 -8.65 -8.01 14.29
C ASP A 254 -7.42 -8.66 13.67
N ALA A 255 -7.65 -9.67 12.82
CA ALA A 255 -6.57 -10.34 12.08
C ALA A 255 -5.84 -9.39 11.12
N HIS A 256 -6.55 -8.40 10.55
CA HIS A 256 -6.03 -7.36 9.66
C HIS A 256 -6.36 -5.97 10.21
N PRO A 257 -5.69 -5.54 11.30
CA PRO A 257 -6.01 -4.29 11.98
C PRO A 257 -5.63 -3.08 11.13
N HIS A 258 -6.45 -2.03 11.21
CA HIS A 258 -6.18 -0.74 10.58
C HIS A 258 -6.77 0.40 11.43
N ILE A 259 -6.29 1.62 11.20
CA ILE A 259 -6.77 2.81 11.92
C ILE A 259 -7.58 3.72 11.01
N GLY A 260 -7.08 4.00 9.80
CA GLY A 260 -7.68 4.91 8.85
C GLY A 260 -7.11 6.33 8.88
N THR A 261 -7.12 6.98 7.71
CA THR A 261 -6.52 8.30 7.49
C THR A 261 -7.22 9.44 8.25
N ASP A 262 -8.46 9.24 8.68
CA ASP A 262 -9.26 10.21 9.46
C ASP A 262 -8.89 10.22 10.95
N ARG A 263 -8.35 9.13 11.48
CA ARG A 263 -8.01 8.95 12.91
C ARG A 263 -6.52 9.09 13.21
N LEU A 264 -5.66 8.59 12.31
CA LEU A 264 -4.21 8.61 12.48
C LEU A 264 -3.63 9.97 12.86
N PRO A 265 -4.02 11.12 12.25
CA PRO A 265 -3.45 12.41 12.60
C PRO A 265 -3.61 12.78 14.07
N ARG A 266 -4.76 12.49 14.69
CA ARG A 266 -5.01 12.77 16.11
C ARG A 266 -4.16 11.92 17.04
N ILE A 267 -3.96 10.66 16.68
CA ILE A 267 -3.13 9.71 17.45
C ILE A 267 -1.67 10.16 17.39
N ILE A 268 -1.18 10.55 16.21
CA ILE A 268 0.17 11.04 15.99
C ILE A 268 0.42 12.33 16.78
N GLU A 269 -0.54 13.25 16.76
CA GLU A 269 -0.50 14.49 17.57
C GLU A 269 -0.43 14.19 19.06
N ALA A 270 -1.22 13.22 19.57
CA ALA A 270 -1.18 12.80 20.95
C ALA A 270 0.18 12.20 21.35
N MET A 271 0.80 11.40 20.46
CA MET A 271 2.15 10.87 20.65
C MET A 271 3.19 12.00 20.74
N ARG A 272 3.16 12.98 19.83
CA ARG A 272 4.02 14.17 19.87
C ARG A 272 3.85 14.95 21.19
N ASN A 273 2.62 15.21 21.58
CA ASN A 273 2.34 15.95 22.80
C ASN A 273 2.90 15.23 24.04
N GLN A 274 2.84 13.89 24.07
CA GLN A 274 3.49 13.09 25.11
C GLN A 274 5.01 13.24 25.12
N ILE A 275 5.65 13.22 23.93
CA ILE A 275 7.11 13.42 23.82
C ILE A 275 7.50 14.78 24.41
N ILE A 276 6.77 15.84 24.05
CA ILE A 276 7.03 17.20 24.55
C ILE A 276 6.76 17.30 26.06
N ALA A 277 5.67 16.74 26.53
CA ALA A 277 5.30 16.75 27.96
C ALA A 277 6.35 16.07 28.86
N CYS A 278 7.08 15.10 28.32
CA CYS A 278 8.19 14.45 29.02
C CYS A 278 9.53 15.16 28.89
N GLY A 279 9.58 16.36 28.26
CA GLY A 279 10.82 17.13 28.09
C GLY A 279 11.64 16.78 26.85
N GLY A 280 11.10 15.94 25.93
CA GLY A 280 11.65 15.76 24.59
C GLY A 280 11.39 16.98 23.70
N GLU A 281 12.07 17.05 22.57
CA GLU A 281 11.95 18.13 21.59
C GLU A 281 11.41 17.60 20.26
N VAL A 282 10.54 18.38 19.59
CA VAL A 282 10.06 18.09 18.22
C VAL A 282 10.12 19.38 17.41
N HIS A 283 10.96 19.38 16.38
CA HIS A 283 11.20 20.52 15.50
C HIS A 283 10.67 20.24 14.10
N PHE A 284 9.69 21.02 13.66
CA PHE A 284 9.15 20.99 12.30
C PHE A 284 9.91 21.95 11.39
N ASN A 285 9.73 21.81 10.06
CA ASN A 285 10.43 22.60 9.04
C ASN A 285 11.96 22.56 9.23
N THR A 286 12.46 21.42 9.71
CA THR A 286 13.87 21.23 10.09
C THR A 286 14.45 20.06 9.30
N ARG A 287 14.78 20.32 8.02
CA ARG A 287 15.41 19.34 7.14
C ARG A 287 16.87 19.16 7.51
N VAL A 288 17.28 17.91 7.68
CA VAL A 288 18.69 17.53 7.86
C VAL A 288 19.35 17.37 6.49
N ASP A 289 20.44 18.09 6.26
CA ASP A 289 21.18 18.10 5.00
C ASP A 289 22.51 17.33 5.05
N SER A 290 23.04 17.06 6.25
CA SER A 290 24.29 16.28 6.40
C SER A 290 24.46 15.71 7.81
N LEU A 291 25.29 14.69 7.90
CA LEU A 291 25.83 14.17 9.17
C LEU A 291 27.09 14.94 9.56
N ILE A 292 27.26 15.21 10.85
CA ILE A 292 28.54 15.69 11.43
C ILE A 292 29.32 14.46 11.83
N ILE A 293 30.35 14.13 11.05
CA ILE A 293 31.17 12.93 11.26
C ILE A 293 32.60 13.36 11.64
N GLU A 294 33.11 12.85 12.74
CA GLU A 294 34.50 13.02 13.17
C GLU A 294 35.17 11.63 13.27
N GLY A 295 36.10 11.37 12.36
CA GLY A 295 36.66 10.04 12.18
C GLY A 295 35.60 9.03 11.80
N GLU A 296 35.43 7.97 12.57
CA GLU A 296 34.41 6.94 12.39
C GLU A 296 33.21 7.11 13.33
N THR A 297 32.95 8.33 13.83
CA THR A 297 31.88 8.59 14.80
C THR A 297 30.99 9.73 14.32
N VAL A 298 29.66 9.51 14.29
CA VAL A 298 28.71 10.60 14.13
C VAL A 298 28.60 11.39 15.43
N LYS A 299 28.71 12.71 15.33
CA LYS A 299 28.57 13.66 16.46
C LYS A 299 27.23 14.35 16.47
N GLY A 300 26.51 14.33 15.35
CA GLY A 300 25.22 14.98 15.18
C GLY A 300 24.85 15.18 13.72
N VAL A 301 23.99 16.18 13.48
CA VAL A 301 23.49 16.54 12.16
C VAL A 301 23.51 18.04 11.94
N THR A 302 23.63 18.47 10.68
CA THR A 302 23.44 19.86 10.26
C THR A 302 22.16 19.97 9.45
N CYS A 303 21.37 21.01 9.74
CA CYS A 303 20.09 21.28 9.09
C CYS A 303 20.22 22.36 8.02
N HIS A 304 19.24 22.44 7.14
CA HIS A 304 19.16 23.39 6.03
C HIS A 304 19.33 24.87 6.46
N ASN A 305 18.86 25.20 7.65
CA ASN A 305 18.98 26.55 8.23
C ASN A 305 20.34 26.83 8.86
N GLY A 306 21.31 25.92 8.72
CA GLY A 306 22.65 26.01 9.32
C GLY A 306 22.71 25.60 10.81
N GLN A 307 21.59 25.26 11.43
CA GLN A 307 21.56 24.79 12.82
C GLN A 307 22.11 23.37 12.94
N ALA A 308 22.89 23.11 13.98
CA ALA A 308 23.43 21.80 14.30
C ALA A 308 22.79 21.23 15.57
N TYR A 309 22.55 19.90 15.55
CA TYR A 309 22.07 19.13 16.70
C TYR A 309 23.05 18.01 16.99
N TYR A 310 23.52 17.92 18.25
CA TYR A 310 24.56 17.00 18.66
C TYR A 310 24.00 15.83 19.46
N GLY A 311 24.58 14.64 19.26
CA GLY A 311 24.25 13.38 19.91
C GLY A 311 24.29 12.20 18.93
N PRO A 312 24.13 10.96 19.41
CA PRO A 312 23.87 9.81 18.56
C PRO A 312 22.65 10.03 17.67
N VAL A 313 22.66 9.48 16.45
CA VAL A 313 21.65 9.76 15.43
C VAL A 313 20.86 8.50 15.06
N ILE A 314 19.55 8.52 15.26
CA ILE A 314 18.61 7.55 14.72
C ILE A 314 18.03 8.13 13.43
N LEU A 315 18.38 7.52 12.29
CA LEU A 315 18.00 8.02 10.95
C LEU A 315 16.74 7.32 10.45
N ALA A 316 15.57 7.92 10.67
CA ALA A 316 14.23 7.37 10.39
C ALA A 316 13.46 8.15 9.32
N THR A 317 14.13 8.54 8.22
CA THR A 317 13.68 9.52 7.21
C THR A 317 12.64 9.01 6.22
N GLY A 318 12.29 7.71 6.24
CA GLY A 318 11.42 7.09 5.22
C GLY A 318 12.12 6.96 3.86
N HIS A 319 11.49 6.20 2.95
CA HIS A 319 12.12 5.84 1.66
C HIS A 319 11.92 6.87 0.54
N SER A 320 11.14 7.93 0.77
CA SER A 320 10.91 8.99 -0.22
C SER A 320 11.90 10.14 -0.12
N ALA A 321 12.70 10.22 0.95
CA ALA A 321 13.73 11.23 1.18
C ALA A 321 15.00 10.92 0.37
N ARG A 322 14.94 11.14 -0.95
CA ARG A 322 16.01 10.78 -1.90
C ARG A 322 17.26 11.62 -1.76
N ASP A 323 17.11 12.86 -1.33
CA ASP A 323 18.20 13.76 -0.94
C ASP A 323 19.06 13.16 0.18
N VAL A 324 18.44 12.46 1.13
CA VAL A 324 19.16 11.74 2.19
C VAL A 324 20.09 10.68 1.62
N TYR A 325 19.64 9.84 0.71
CA TYR A 325 20.52 8.85 0.08
C TYR A 325 21.67 9.50 -0.70
N ARG A 326 21.42 10.65 -1.35
CA ARG A 326 22.45 11.38 -2.09
C ARG A 326 23.51 11.95 -1.17
N TYR A 327 23.14 12.65 -0.08
CA TYR A 327 24.15 13.19 0.82
C TYR A 327 24.88 12.10 1.60
N LEU A 328 24.21 11.01 1.99
CA LEU A 328 24.87 9.86 2.61
C LEU A 328 25.90 9.24 1.68
N HIS A 329 25.56 9.04 0.41
CA HIS A 329 26.49 8.55 -0.60
C HIS A 329 27.69 9.49 -0.78
N ALA A 330 27.44 10.80 -0.89
CA ALA A 330 28.49 11.81 -1.01
C ALA A 330 29.42 11.88 0.22
N GLN A 331 28.91 11.56 1.41
CA GLN A 331 29.68 11.47 2.66
C GLN A 331 30.36 10.11 2.88
N GLY A 332 30.30 9.19 1.91
CA GLY A 332 30.93 7.87 2.00
C GLY A 332 30.25 6.89 2.96
N VAL A 333 29.00 7.16 3.35
CA VAL A 333 28.20 6.22 4.16
C VAL A 333 27.93 4.96 3.36
N ALA A 334 28.15 3.78 3.92
CA ALA A 334 28.00 2.51 3.23
C ALA A 334 26.52 2.22 2.88
N LEU A 335 26.25 2.16 1.60
CA LEU A 335 24.93 1.92 1.00
C LEU A 335 24.98 0.72 0.05
N GLU A 336 23.84 0.05 -0.15
CA GLU A 336 23.68 -0.96 -1.20
C GLU A 336 22.39 -0.77 -1.99
N GLN A 337 22.39 -1.21 -3.25
CA GLN A 337 21.17 -1.29 -4.06
C GLN A 337 20.20 -2.29 -3.43
N LYS A 338 18.92 -1.96 -3.44
CA LYS A 338 17.88 -2.84 -2.94
C LYS A 338 16.77 -3.00 -3.97
N GLY A 339 16.43 -4.26 -4.29
CA GLY A 339 15.28 -4.58 -5.13
C GLY A 339 13.99 -3.94 -4.61
N ILE A 340 13.16 -3.52 -5.54
CA ILE A 340 11.87 -2.85 -5.31
C ILE A 340 10.76 -3.58 -6.06
N ALA A 341 9.55 -3.07 -5.99
CA ALA A 341 8.49 -3.45 -6.90
C ALA A 341 7.85 -2.17 -7.46
N VAL A 342 7.59 -2.15 -8.74
CA VAL A 342 7.04 -0.99 -9.45
C VAL A 342 5.90 -1.41 -10.38
N GLY A 343 4.95 -0.52 -10.61
CA GLY A 343 3.81 -0.81 -11.47
C GLY A 343 2.78 0.30 -11.48
N VAL A 344 1.53 -0.05 -11.24
CA VAL A 344 0.38 0.83 -11.38
C VAL A 344 -0.55 0.72 -10.17
N ARG A 345 -1.45 1.67 -10.00
CA ARG A 345 -2.57 1.58 -9.08
C ARG A 345 -3.80 1.11 -9.82
N LEU A 346 -4.42 0.05 -9.37
CA LEU A 346 -5.66 -0.49 -9.94
C LEU A 346 -6.84 -0.11 -9.05
N GLU A 347 -7.81 0.58 -9.61
CA GLU A 347 -9.01 1.02 -8.91
C GLU A 347 -10.25 0.30 -9.48
N HIS A 348 -11.07 -0.26 -8.58
CA HIS A 348 -12.33 -0.93 -8.89
C HIS A 348 -13.50 -0.27 -8.16
N PRO A 349 -14.74 -0.40 -8.64
CA PRO A 349 -15.91 -0.18 -7.80
C PRO A 349 -15.87 -1.08 -6.56
N ALA A 350 -16.04 -0.51 -5.35
CA ALA A 350 -15.97 -1.27 -4.10
C ALA A 350 -17.03 -2.38 -4.03
N ALA A 351 -18.24 -2.10 -4.54
CA ALA A 351 -19.32 -3.08 -4.60
C ALA A 351 -18.95 -4.33 -5.41
N LEU A 352 -18.20 -4.17 -6.51
CA LEU A 352 -17.73 -5.29 -7.33
C LEU A 352 -16.74 -6.15 -6.55
N ILE A 353 -15.81 -5.55 -5.84
CA ILE A 353 -14.85 -6.28 -5.00
C ILE A 353 -15.55 -7.01 -3.86
N ASP A 354 -16.52 -6.37 -3.21
CA ASP A 354 -17.36 -7.01 -2.19
C ASP A 354 -18.11 -8.24 -2.75
N GLN A 355 -18.72 -8.13 -3.95
CA GLN A 355 -19.39 -9.24 -4.61
C GLN A 355 -18.45 -10.40 -4.92
N ILE A 356 -17.27 -10.12 -5.44
CA ILE A 356 -16.26 -11.12 -5.81
C ILE A 356 -15.75 -11.86 -4.57
N GLN A 357 -15.32 -11.11 -3.54
CA GLN A 357 -14.66 -11.68 -2.38
C GLN A 357 -15.63 -12.36 -1.40
N TYR A 358 -16.85 -11.85 -1.32
CA TYR A 358 -17.90 -12.44 -0.46
C TYR A 358 -18.83 -13.40 -1.21
N HIS A 359 -18.59 -13.66 -2.49
CA HIS A 359 -19.37 -14.60 -3.31
C HIS A 359 -20.88 -14.32 -3.27
N ASN A 360 -21.25 -13.05 -3.16
CA ASN A 360 -22.64 -12.61 -2.96
C ASN A 360 -22.96 -11.44 -3.91
N ALA A 361 -23.98 -11.62 -4.77
CA ALA A 361 -24.43 -10.58 -5.70
C ALA A 361 -24.85 -9.26 -5.01
N ASN A 362 -25.28 -9.33 -3.74
CA ASN A 362 -25.63 -8.16 -2.93
C ASN A 362 -24.44 -7.55 -2.17
N GLY A 363 -23.20 -8.03 -2.43
CA GLY A 363 -22.00 -7.58 -1.77
C GLY A 363 -21.90 -7.97 -0.30
N ARG A 364 -21.28 -7.09 0.52
CA ARG A 364 -20.94 -7.35 1.94
C ARG A 364 -22.12 -7.33 2.93
N GLY A 365 -23.26 -6.74 2.55
CA GLY A 365 -24.40 -6.59 3.44
C GLY A 365 -24.13 -5.65 4.64
N LYS A 366 -24.87 -5.86 5.74
CA LYS A 366 -24.84 -4.95 6.92
C LYS A 366 -23.63 -5.18 7.85
N TYR A 367 -23.14 -6.41 7.93
CA TYR A 367 -22.24 -6.84 9.01
C TYR A 367 -20.79 -7.00 8.60
N LEU A 368 -20.49 -7.23 7.32
CA LEU A 368 -19.14 -7.44 6.85
C LEU A 368 -18.44 -6.11 6.53
N PRO A 369 -17.14 -5.98 6.81
CA PRO A 369 -16.35 -4.83 6.38
C PRO A 369 -16.18 -4.80 4.85
N ALA A 370 -15.60 -3.74 4.32
CA ALA A 370 -15.16 -3.69 2.92
C ALA A 370 -14.19 -4.83 2.63
N ALA A 371 -14.41 -5.52 1.51
CA ALA A 371 -13.67 -6.73 1.18
C ALA A 371 -12.22 -6.43 0.79
N GLU A 372 -11.31 -7.26 1.30
CA GLU A 372 -9.89 -7.24 0.97
C GLU A 372 -9.55 -8.36 -0.02
N TYR A 373 -8.51 -8.13 -0.83
CA TYR A 373 -7.91 -9.18 -1.65
C TYR A 373 -6.38 -9.13 -1.60
N SER A 374 -5.78 -10.28 -1.85
CA SER A 374 -4.34 -10.43 -2.02
C SER A 374 -4.08 -11.39 -3.18
N TYR A 375 -3.49 -10.87 -4.25
CA TYR A 375 -3.15 -11.63 -5.44
C TYR A 375 -1.64 -11.71 -5.62
N VAL A 376 -1.19 -12.85 -6.10
CA VAL A 376 0.20 -13.08 -6.51
C VAL A 376 0.22 -14.01 -7.71
N ALA A 377 1.07 -13.72 -8.68
CA ALA A 377 1.39 -14.55 -9.84
C ALA A 377 2.89 -14.47 -10.11
N GLN A 378 3.37 -15.39 -10.93
CA GLN A 378 4.73 -15.37 -11.48
C GLN A 378 4.65 -15.10 -12.97
N SER A 379 5.51 -14.23 -13.46
CA SER A 379 5.63 -13.89 -14.87
C SER A 379 7.09 -13.58 -15.21
N GLY A 380 7.67 -14.31 -16.19
CA GLY A 380 9.05 -14.11 -16.62
C GLY A 380 10.07 -14.13 -15.48
N GLY A 381 9.93 -15.05 -14.50
CA GLY A 381 10.83 -15.18 -13.36
C GLY A 381 10.75 -14.06 -12.31
N ARG A 382 9.70 -13.22 -12.37
CA ARG A 382 9.44 -12.14 -11.40
C ARG A 382 8.05 -12.27 -10.80
N GLY A 383 7.93 -11.89 -9.53
CA GLY A 383 6.65 -11.81 -8.84
C GLY A 383 5.81 -10.64 -9.37
N VAL A 384 4.52 -10.91 -9.62
CA VAL A 384 3.50 -9.87 -9.87
C VAL A 384 2.46 -9.98 -8.79
N TYR A 385 2.21 -8.91 -8.05
CA TYR A 385 1.34 -9.01 -6.88
C TYR A 385 0.60 -7.72 -6.55
N SER A 386 -0.51 -7.90 -5.81
CA SER A 386 -1.22 -6.78 -5.21
C SER A 386 -0.44 -6.25 -4.01
N PHE A 387 -0.30 -4.93 -3.94
CA PHE A 387 0.44 -4.23 -2.90
C PHE A 387 -0.45 -3.17 -2.25
N CYS A 388 -0.41 -3.08 -0.93
CA CYS A 388 -1.13 -2.06 -0.16
C CYS A 388 -2.57 -1.83 -0.65
N MET A 389 -3.37 -2.93 -0.71
CA MET A 389 -4.80 -2.84 -1.09
C MET A 389 -5.56 -2.00 -0.07
N CYS A 390 -6.32 -1.01 -0.53
CA CYS A 390 -7.11 -0.06 0.26
C CYS A 390 -8.60 -0.32 0.01
N PRO A 391 -9.25 -1.17 0.81
CA PRO A 391 -10.67 -1.47 0.66
C PRO A 391 -11.50 -0.24 1.01
N GLY A 392 -12.55 0.01 0.23
CA GLY A 392 -13.39 1.20 0.43
C GLY A 392 -12.58 2.48 0.54
N GLY A 393 -11.51 2.61 -0.25
CA GLY A 393 -10.55 3.71 -0.21
C GLY A 393 -10.46 4.49 -1.51
N ILE A 394 -9.56 5.43 -1.58
CA ILE A 394 -9.34 6.33 -2.72
C ILE A 394 -7.89 6.31 -3.16
N VAL A 395 -7.65 6.62 -4.44
CA VAL A 395 -6.31 6.85 -4.99
C VAL A 395 -5.89 8.29 -4.73
N VAL A 396 -4.63 8.49 -4.35
CA VAL A 396 -4.09 9.80 -3.97
C VAL A 396 -2.81 10.14 -4.72
N PRO A 397 -2.53 11.43 -4.98
CA PRO A 397 -1.27 11.89 -5.56
C PRO A 397 -0.17 11.89 -4.50
N ALA A 398 0.82 11.03 -4.63
CA ALA A 398 1.89 10.85 -3.63
C ALA A 398 3.27 11.35 -4.10
N ALA A 399 3.30 12.25 -5.08
CA ALA A 399 4.53 12.93 -5.49
C ALA A 399 5.14 13.71 -4.32
N SER A 400 6.48 13.71 -4.23
CA SER A 400 7.23 14.43 -3.19
C SER A 400 8.11 15.56 -3.76
N GLY A 401 7.99 15.86 -5.03
CA GLY A 401 8.72 16.91 -5.71
C GLY A 401 8.07 17.31 -7.02
N PRO A 402 8.54 18.38 -7.66
CA PRO A 402 8.06 18.81 -8.97
C PRO A 402 8.44 17.79 -10.06
N GLN A 403 7.71 17.83 -11.17
CA GLN A 403 7.95 16.98 -12.35
C GLN A 403 7.91 15.47 -12.06
N GLN A 404 7.10 15.07 -11.08
CA GLN A 404 6.88 13.67 -10.71
C GLN A 404 5.37 13.40 -10.61
N ILE A 405 4.95 12.21 -11.03
CA ILE A 405 3.66 11.64 -10.65
C ILE A 405 3.93 10.31 -9.94
N VAL A 406 3.37 10.19 -8.75
CA VAL A 406 3.31 8.96 -7.99
C VAL A 406 1.88 8.81 -7.48
N VAL A 407 1.32 7.64 -7.62
CA VAL A 407 -0.01 7.33 -7.08
C VAL A 407 0.10 6.34 -5.94
N ASN A 408 -0.72 6.54 -4.93
CA ASN A 408 -0.84 5.63 -3.79
C ASN A 408 -2.33 5.55 -3.39
N GLY A 409 -2.65 4.83 -2.32
CA GLY A 409 -4.01 4.70 -1.83
C GLY A 409 -4.12 5.00 -0.35
N MET A 410 -5.31 5.45 0.05
CA MET A 410 -5.69 5.61 1.45
C MET A 410 -7.13 5.20 1.67
N SER A 411 -7.49 4.86 2.91
CA SER A 411 -8.87 4.60 3.31
C SER A 411 -9.19 5.30 4.63
N PRO A 412 -10.42 5.81 4.78
CA PRO A 412 -10.92 6.20 6.10
C PRO A 412 -11.12 4.98 7.01
N SER A 413 -11.26 5.20 8.29
CA SER A 413 -11.52 4.12 9.26
C SER A 413 -12.78 3.31 8.94
N SER A 414 -13.79 3.94 8.33
CA SER A 414 -15.04 3.29 7.91
C SER A 414 -14.90 2.44 6.65
N ARG A 415 -13.85 2.65 5.83
CA ARG A 415 -13.65 1.96 4.54
C ARG A 415 -14.91 1.94 3.68
N ASN A 416 -15.59 3.09 3.56
CA ASN A 416 -16.90 3.21 2.94
C ASN A 416 -16.93 4.12 1.69
N SER A 417 -15.82 4.22 0.97
CA SER A 417 -15.77 4.86 -0.34
C SER A 417 -16.46 4.00 -1.40
N ALA A 418 -16.85 4.62 -2.50
CA ALA A 418 -17.41 3.93 -3.67
C ALA A 418 -16.36 3.06 -4.39
N TRP A 419 -15.09 3.20 -4.09
CA TRP A 419 -13.98 2.50 -4.72
C TRP A 419 -13.17 1.66 -3.74
N SER A 420 -12.46 0.70 -4.30
CA SER A 420 -11.39 -0.05 -3.66
C SER A 420 -10.19 -0.05 -4.59
N ASN A 421 -8.97 0.11 -4.08
CA ASN A 421 -7.79 0.19 -4.92
C ASN A 421 -6.61 -0.59 -4.36
N SER A 422 -5.66 -0.94 -5.22
CA SER A 422 -4.43 -1.64 -4.84
C SER A 422 -3.29 -1.29 -5.80
N GLY A 423 -2.10 -1.15 -5.30
CA GLY A 423 -0.91 -1.25 -6.14
C GLY A 423 -0.87 -2.63 -6.81
N MET A 424 -0.55 -2.66 -8.09
CA MET A 424 -0.29 -3.87 -8.87
C MET A 424 1.12 -3.74 -9.40
N VAL A 425 2.03 -4.51 -8.85
CA VAL A 425 3.46 -4.25 -9.00
C VAL A 425 4.23 -5.50 -9.41
N VAL A 426 5.33 -5.25 -10.10
CA VAL A 426 6.28 -6.23 -10.60
C VAL A 426 7.55 -6.15 -9.76
N GLU A 427 8.00 -7.27 -9.23
CA GLU A 427 9.31 -7.38 -8.60
C GLU A 427 10.39 -6.97 -9.57
N THR A 428 11.25 -6.04 -9.14
CA THR A 428 12.32 -5.47 -9.94
C THR A 428 13.62 -5.50 -9.12
N ARG A 429 14.66 -6.06 -9.71
CA ARG A 429 15.94 -6.28 -9.06
C ARG A 429 17.05 -5.46 -9.73
N PRO A 430 18.20 -5.23 -9.06
CA PRO A 430 19.31 -4.49 -9.63
C PRO A 430 19.80 -5.00 -11.00
N GLU A 431 19.85 -6.33 -11.19
CA GLU A 431 20.26 -6.94 -12.45
C GLU A 431 19.35 -6.63 -13.65
N ASP A 432 18.07 -6.29 -13.40
CA ASP A 432 17.12 -5.93 -14.46
C ASP A 432 17.48 -4.59 -15.14
N LEU A 433 18.24 -3.72 -14.44
CA LEU A 433 18.69 -2.43 -14.97
C LEU A 433 19.69 -2.57 -16.12
N ASP A 434 20.46 -3.64 -16.12
CA ASP A 434 21.43 -3.95 -17.17
C ASP A 434 20.84 -4.85 -18.28
N GLY A 435 19.59 -5.32 -18.06
CA GLY A 435 18.82 -6.19 -18.94
C GLY A 435 17.65 -5.49 -19.62
N GLU A 436 16.44 -5.98 -19.36
CA GLU A 436 15.21 -5.53 -20.03
C GLU A 436 14.84 -4.06 -19.74
N LEU A 437 15.37 -3.44 -18.68
CA LEU A 437 15.14 -2.04 -18.34
C LEU A 437 16.20 -1.08 -18.92
N ALA A 438 17.31 -1.57 -19.42
CA ALA A 438 18.37 -0.74 -19.96
C ALA A 438 17.92 0.22 -21.10
N PRO A 439 17.07 -0.20 -22.07
CA PRO A 439 16.57 0.70 -23.10
C PRO A 439 15.79 1.89 -22.54
N PHE A 440 14.93 1.65 -21.53
CA PHE A 440 14.16 2.71 -20.88
C PHE A 440 15.05 3.71 -20.13
N LEU A 441 16.08 3.23 -19.44
CA LEU A 441 17.03 4.09 -18.75
C LEU A 441 17.87 4.91 -19.74
N THR A 442 18.25 4.33 -20.89
CA THR A 442 18.94 5.05 -21.97
C THR A 442 18.08 6.18 -22.52
N GLU A 443 16.78 5.94 -22.73
CA GLU A 443 15.83 6.96 -23.16
C GLU A 443 15.68 8.08 -22.10
N ALA A 444 15.58 7.71 -20.82
CA ALA A 444 15.52 8.70 -19.75
C ALA A 444 16.76 9.58 -19.68
N MET A 445 17.95 9.04 -19.95
CA MET A 445 19.22 9.76 -20.01
C MET A 445 19.36 10.68 -21.23
N ALA A 446 18.52 10.53 -22.25
CA ALA A 446 18.46 11.48 -23.37
C ALA A 446 17.90 12.85 -22.97
N ASP A 447 17.17 12.93 -21.85
CA ASP A 447 16.78 14.19 -21.21
C ASP A 447 17.99 14.78 -20.46
N GLY A 448 18.58 15.87 -20.99
CA GLY A 448 19.79 16.48 -20.43
C GLY A 448 19.66 16.86 -18.95
N THR A 449 18.50 17.38 -18.52
CA THR A 449 18.23 17.71 -17.10
C THR A 449 18.23 16.47 -16.21
N PHE A 450 17.74 15.35 -16.70
CA PHE A 450 17.80 14.07 -15.98
C PHE A 450 19.23 13.56 -15.92
N ALA A 451 19.95 13.59 -17.04
CA ALA A 451 21.34 13.14 -17.16
C ALA A 451 22.29 13.89 -16.21
N GLU A 452 22.15 15.22 -16.06
CA GLU A 452 22.97 16.03 -15.15
C GLU A 452 22.96 15.54 -13.70
N THR A 453 21.82 15.02 -13.25
CA THR A 453 21.62 14.58 -11.85
C THR A 453 21.77 13.07 -11.64
N HIS A 454 21.94 12.29 -12.73
CA HIS A 454 21.94 10.82 -12.72
C HIS A 454 23.14 10.24 -13.49
N GLN A 455 24.26 10.95 -13.53
CA GLN A 455 25.43 10.64 -14.38
C GLN A 455 25.95 9.21 -14.23
N ASP A 456 25.92 8.67 -13.00
CA ASP A 456 26.45 7.32 -12.70
C ASP A 456 25.40 6.19 -12.81
N ILE A 457 24.28 6.40 -13.51
CA ILE A 457 23.21 5.40 -13.63
C ILE A 457 23.70 4.09 -14.28
N ASN A 458 24.69 4.18 -15.17
CA ASN A 458 25.26 3.03 -15.87
C ASN A 458 26.39 2.33 -15.09
N ASN A 459 26.80 2.85 -13.94
CA ASN A 459 27.80 2.21 -13.10
C ASN A 459 27.12 1.14 -12.20
N PRO A 460 27.34 -0.17 -12.40
CA PRO A 460 26.71 -1.21 -11.60
C PRO A 460 27.02 -1.12 -10.10
N ALA A 461 28.11 -0.48 -9.72
CA ALA A 461 28.52 -0.29 -8.32
C ALA A 461 27.80 0.88 -7.63
N ASN A 462 27.10 1.75 -8.39
CA ASN A 462 26.40 2.88 -7.80
C ASN A 462 25.18 2.40 -6.98
N PRO A 463 25.14 2.62 -5.66
CA PRO A 463 24.06 2.14 -4.80
C PRO A 463 22.71 2.84 -5.06
N LEU A 464 22.67 3.94 -5.82
CA LEU A 464 21.49 4.76 -6.09
C LEU A 464 20.71 4.36 -7.35
N ARG A 465 21.20 3.40 -8.16
CA ARG A 465 20.60 3.05 -9.45
C ARG A 465 19.11 2.68 -9.40
N MET A 466 18.71 1.91 -8.38
CA MET A 466 17.30 1.55 -8.21
C MET A 466 16.43 2.77 -7.86
N MET A 467 16.98 3.77 -7.17
CA MET A 467 16.33 5.05 -6.94
C MET A 467 16.18 5.84 -8.25
N TYR A 468 17.18 5.83 -9.10
CA TYR A 468 17.14 6.48 -10.41
C TYR A 468 16.07 5.86 -11.34
N LEU A 469 15.87 4.54 -11.29
CA LEU A 469 14.76 3.90 -12.00
C LEU A 469 13.40 4.43 -11.52
N GLN A 470 13.20 4.61 -10.21
CA GLN A 470 11.95 5.20 -9.70
C GLN A 470 11.76 6.62 -10.23
N GLU A 471 12.81 7.44 -10.21
CA GLU A 471 12.76 8.83 -10.67
C GLU A 471 12.49 8.91 -12.18
N ALA A 472 13.08 8.03 -12.98
CA ALA A 472 12.82 7.93 -14.42
C ALA A 472 11.35 7.59 -14.71
N LEU A 473 10.78 6.59 -14.01
CA LEU A 473 9.38 6.20 -14.17
C LEU A 473 8.42 7.33 -13.75
N GLU A 474 8.70 8.01 -12.63
CA GLU A 474 7.89 9.11 -12.13
C GLU A 474 7.92 10.33 -13.05
N LYS A 475 9.09 10.64 -13.64
CA LYS A 475 9.25 11.72 -14.62
C LYS A 475 8.54 11.39 -15.94
N ALA A 476 8.71 10.18 -16.46
CA ALA A 476 8.01 9.73 -17.66
C ALA A 476 6.49 9.79 -17.47
N CYS A 477 6.01 9.36 -16.30
CA CYS A 477 4.60 9.46 -15.93
C CYS A 477 4.11 10.92 -15.91
N TRP A 478 4.87 11.85 -15.35
CA TRP A 478 4.54 13.28 -15.33
C TRP A 478 4.47 13.87 -16.74
N GLN A 479 5.39 13.48 -17.62
CA GLN A 479 5.35 13.91 -19.02
C GLN A 479 4.07 13.45 -19.73
N GLN A 480 3.63 12.22 -19.47
CA GLN A 480 2.38 11.65 -20.00
C GLN A 480 1.12 12.20 -19.30
N GLY A 481 1.26 12.76 -18.11
CA GLY A 481 0.22 13.38 -17.29
C GLY A 481 0.02 14.88 -17.54
N ASN A 482 0.23 15.34 -18.78
CA ASN A 482 0.10 16.76 -19.17
C ASN A 482 1.04 17.69 -18.39
N ARG A 483 2.16 17.18 -17.87
CA ARG A 483 3.13 17.91 -17.04
C ARG A 483 2.48 18.56 -15.80
N SER A 484 1.52 17.86 -15.24
CA SER A 484 0.78 18.26 -14.02
C SER A 484 0.63 17.07 -13.08
N GLN A 485 -0.25 17.14 -12.08
CA GLN A 485 -0.58 15.99 -11.24
C GLN A 485 -1.76 15.17 -11.80
N THR A 486 -2.22 15.43 -13.03
CA THR A 486 -3.19 14.60 -13.74
C THR A 486 -2.55 13.27 -14.11
N ALA A 487 -3.05 12.15 -13.61
CA ALA A 487 -2.40 10.86 -13.79
C ALA A 487 -2.78 10.16 -15.11
N PRO A 488 -1.81 9.61 -15.85
CA PRO A 488 -2.06 8.75 -17.01
C PRO A 488 -2.81 7.48 -16.60
N ALA A 489 -3.84 7.10 -17.35
CA ALA A 489 -4.68 5.96 -17.02
C ALA A 489 -5.25 5.24 -18.24
N GLN A 490 -5.63 3.97 -18.05
CA GLN A 490 -6.38 3.15 -19.01
C GLN A 490 -7.46 2.33 -18.30
N ARG A 491 -8.50 1.93 -19.04
CA ARG A 491 -9.38 0.84 -18.58
C ARG A 491 -8.58 -0.45 -18.45
N MET A 492 -8.83 -1.22 -17.41
CA MET A 492 -8.07 -2.46 -17.15
C MET A 492 -8.11 -3.44 -18.33
N ALA A 493 -9.30 -3.65 -18.92
CA ALA A 493 -9.43 -4.58 -20.04
C ALA A 493 -8.76 -4.05 -21.32
N ASP A 494 -8.72 -2.74 -21.55
CA ASP A 494 -8.00 -2.14 -22.68
C ASP A 494 -6.48 -2.27 -22.48
N PHE A 495 -5.98 -2.02 -21.27
CA PHE A 495 -4.57 -2.22 -20.92
C PHE A 495 -4.12 -3.65 -21.20
N VAL A 496 -4.89 -4.64 -20.75
CA VAL A 496 -4.58 -6.07 -20.95
C VAL A 496 -4.61 -6.47 -22.42
N ASN A 497 -5.48 -5.85 -23.23
CA ASN A 497 -5.60 -6.12 -24.66
C ASN A 497 -4.73 -5.19 -25.52
N CYS A 498 -3.85 -4.37 -24.92
CA CYS A 498 -3.01 -3.39 -25.61
C CYS A 498 -3.81 -2.44 -26.54
N ARG A 499 -4.97 -1.97 -26.05
CA ARG A 499 -5.85 -1.05 -26.79
C ARG A 499 -5.89 0.32 -26.16
N LEU A 500 -6.18 1.36 -26.93
CA LEU A 500 -6.43 2.69 -26.38
C LEU A 500 -7.77 2.73 -25.67
N SER A 501 -7.82 3.44 -24.54
CA SER A 501 -9.08 3.78 -23.88
C SER A 501 -9.54 5.15 -24.37
N TYR A 502 -10.68 5.23 -25.03
CA TYR A 502 -11.22 6.51 -25.52
C TYR A 502 -11.89 7.31 -24.41
N ASP A 503 -12.36 6.64 -23.39
CA ASP A 503 -12.95 7.20 -22.17
C ASP A 503 -12.47 6.42 -20.94
N LEU A 504 -12.61 7.02 -19.76
CA LEU A 504 -12.23 6.41 -18.49
C LEU A 504 -13.45 6.34 -17.55
N PRO A 505 -13.55 5.29 -16.71
CA PRO A 505 -14.55 5.26 -15.65
C PRO A 505 -14.34 6.44 -14.68
N LYS A 506 -15.38 6.76 -13.89
CA LYS A 506 -15.22 7.66 -12.75
C LYS A 506 -14.17 7.10 -11.80
N SER A 507 -13.33 7.97 -11.26
CA SER A 507 -12.25 7.62 -10.36
C SER A 507 -12.26 8.49 -9.12
N SER A 508 -11.66 7.97 -8.06
CA SER A 508 -11.44 8.73 -6.81
C SER A 508 -10.24 9.66 -6.87
N TYR A 509 -9.38 9.56 -7.90
CA TYR A 509 -8.17 10.37 -8.02
C TYR A 509 -8.50 11.84 -8.28
N SER A 510 -8.37 12.67 -7.25
CA SER A 510 -8.87 14.04 -7.26
C SER A 510 -8.17 15.00 -8.23
N PRO A 511 -6.85 14.89 -8.55
CA PRO A 511 -6.23 15.75 -9.57
C PRO A 511 -6.70 15.48 -10.99
N GLY A 512 -7.47 14.40 -11.22
CA GLY A 512 -7.98 14.01 -12.52
C GLY A 512 -7.10 13.02 -13.26
N LEU A 513 -7.69 12.34 -14.22
CA LEU A 513 -7.05 11.33 -15.06
C LEU A 513 -7.00 11.79 -16.52
N VAL A 514 -5.97 11.36 -17.23
CA VAL A 514 -5.86 11.49 -18.68
C VAL A 514 -5.70 10.11 -19.30
N SER A 515 -6.48 9.84 -20.36
CA SER A 515 -6.30 8.59 -21.12
C SER A 515 -4.93 8.59 -21.79
N SER A 516 -4.15 7.56 -21.52
CA SER A 516 -2.78 7.41 -22.01
C SER A 516 -2.46 5.94 -22.25
N PRO A 517 -1.78 5.57 -23.33
CA PRO A 517 -1.46 4.17 -23.64
C PRO A 517 -0.32 3.64 -22.77
N LEU A 518 -0.62 3.31 -21.50
CA LEU A 518 0.36 2.83 -20.50
C LEU A 518 1.17 1.64 -21.03
N HIS A 519 0.51 0.72 -21.73
CA HIS A 519 1.14 -0.45 -22.34
C HIS A 519 2.18 -0.11 -23.42
N PHE A 520 2.21 1.11 -23.91
CA PHE A 520 3.12 1.57 -24.95
C PHE A 520 4.36 2.28 -24.37
N TRP A 521 4.17 3.27 -23.46
CA TRP A 521 5.29 4.08 -22.98
C TRP A 521 5.96 3.55 -21.71
N MET A 522 5.25 2.77 -20.88
CA MET A 522 5.89 2.12 -19.75
C MET A 522 6.82 0.99 -20.23
N PRO A 523 7.92 0.71 -19.52
CA PRO A 523 8.84 -0.37 -19.89
C PRO A 523 8.11 -1.71 -20.11
N ARG A 524 8.45 -2.40 -21.20
CA ARG A 524 7.89 -3.72 -21.53
C ARG A 524 8.10 -4.74 -20.41
N PHE A 525 9.23 -4.64 -19.71
CA PHE A 525 9.50 -5.41 -18.50
C PHE A 525 8.34 -5.37 -17.50
N ILE A 526 7.76 -4.19 -17.28
CA ILE A 526 6.66 -3.97 -16.35
C ILE A 526 5.33 -4.35 -16.99
N THR A 527 5.04 -3.84 -18.19
CA THR A 527 3.71 -3.95 -18.80
C THR A 527 3.35 -5.39 -19.18
N THR A 528 4.28 -6.14 -19.77
CA THR A 528 4.06 -7.55 -20.13
C THR A 528 3.73 -8.38 -18.89
N ARG A 529 4.50 -8.20 -17.82
CA ARG A 529 4.29 -8.93 -16.57
C ARG A 529 2.98 -8.55 -15.87
N LEU A 530 2.60 -7.27 -15.89
CA LEU A 530 1.30 -6.83 -15.37
C LEU A 530 0.13 -7.41 -16.17
N ILE A 531 0.22 -7.45 -17.50
CA ILE A 531 -0.79 -8.05 -18.39
C ILE A 531 -0.99 -9.54 -18.07
N GLU A 532 0.10 -10.29 -17.94
CA GLU A 532 0.05 -11.71 -17.57
C GLU A 532 -0.51 -11.90 -16.15
N GLY A 533 -0.11 -11.06 -15.19
CA GLY A 533 -0.62 -11.04 -13.83
C GLY A 533 -2.13 -10.77 -13.79
N PHE A 534 -2.62 -9.74 -14.49
CA PHE A 534 -4.04 -9.40 -14.54
C PHE A 534 -4.88 -10.52 -15.15
N ASN A 535 -4.38 -11.17 -16.21
CA ASN A 535 -5.01 -12.34 -16.79
C ASN A 535 -5.08 -13.51 -15.78
N ALA A 536 -4.01 -13.74 -15.01
CA ALA A 536 -3.99 -14.77 -13.97
C ALA A 536 -4.99 -14.46 -12.85
N PHE A 537 -5.08 -13.21 -12.40
CA PHE A 537 -6.02 -12.76 -11.38
C PHE A 537 -7.47 -12.85 -11.86
N GLY A 538 -7.75 -12.47 -13.12
CA GLY A 538 -9.07 -12.60 -13.73
C GLY A 538 -9.55 -14.04 -13.85
N ARG A 539 -8.64 -14.99 -14.15
CA ARG A 539 -8.96 -16.44 -14.14
C ARG A 539 -9.25 -16.96 -12.72
N ARG A 540 -8.54 -16.46 -11.71
CA ARG A 540 -8.73 -16.86 -10.31
C ARG A 540 -10.01 -16.27 -9.72
N SER A 541 -10.37 -15.05 -10.11
CA SER A 541 -11.49 -14.29 -9.56
C SER A 541 -12.32 -13.71 -10.69
N ARG A 542 -13.39 -14.45 -11.05
CA ARG A 542 -14.29 -14.05 -12.15
C ARG A 542 -14.89 -12.67 -11.89
N GLY A 543 -14.80 -11.78 -12.88
CA GLY A 543 -15.26 -10.39 -12.80
C GLY A 543 -14.19 -9.39 -12.37
N PHE A 544 -13.03 -9.84 -11.88
CA PHE A 544 -11.94 -8.95 -11.48
C PHE A 544 -11.33 -8.20 -12.68
N LEU A 545 -11.11 -8.88 -13.81
CA LEU A 545 -10.69 -8.26 -15.06
C LEU A 545 -11.95 -7.68 -15.74
N THR A 546 -12.07 -6.36 -15.78
CA THR A 546 -13.27 -5.64 -16.22
C THR A 546 -12.95 -4.30 -16.85
N ASN A 547 -13.89 -3.76 -17.64
CA ASN A 547 -13.85 -2.39 -18.14
C ASN A 547 -14.26 -1.33 -17.10
N GLU A 548 -14.80 -1.74 -15.96
CA GLU A 548 -15.16 -0.83 -14.86
C GLU A 548 -13.96 -0.45 -13.99
N ALA A 549 -12.85 -1.19 -14.12
CA ALA A 549 -11.61 -0.92 -13.39
C ALA A 549 -10.69 0.00 -14.18
N THR A 550 -9.99 0.88 -13.46
CA THR A 550 -9.02 1.83 -14.01
C THR A 550 -7.61 1.49 -13.54
N VAL A 551 -6.68 1.38 -14.48
CA VAL A 551 -5.24 1.28 -14.26
C VAL A 551 -4.67 2.69 -14.30
N ILE A 552 -4.05 3.14 -13.21
CA ILE A 552 -3.52 4.51 -13.02
C ILE A 552 -2.01 4.42 -12.77
N ALA A 553 -1.21 5.13 -13.55
CA ALA A 553 0.25 5.15 -13.40
C ALA A 553 0.68 6.30 -12.47
N VAL A 554 1.79 6.19 -11.76
CA VAL A 554 2.68 5.07 -11.55
C VAL A 554 2.83 4.79 -10.04
N GLU A 555 2.86 3.53 -9.65
CA GLU A 555 3.17 3.08 -8.28
C GLU A 555 4.63 2.66 -8.24
N THR A 556 5.52 3.48 -7.66
CA THR A 556 6.96 3.22 -7.62
C THR A 556 7.51 3.07 -6.20
N ARG A 557 6.77 3.55 -5.20
CA ARG A 557 7.28 3.71 -3.83
C ARG A 557 6.79 2.61 -2.89
N THR A 558 6.97 1.36 -3.30
CA THR A 558 6.58 0.19 -2.49
C THR A 558 7.55 -0.13 -1.37
N SER A 559 8.83 0.22 -1.54
CA SER A 559 9.90 0.03 -0.55
C SER A 559 11.11 0.91 -0.88
N ALA A 560 12.05 1.00 0.08
CA ALA A 560 13.31 1.70 -0.15
C ALA A 560 14.08 1.09 -1.33
N PRO A 561 14.58 1.91 -2.27
CA PRO A 561 15.43 1.45 -3.37
C PRO A 561 16.91 1.28 -2.97
N VAL A 562 17.25 1.75 -1.76
CA VAL A 562 18.59 1.73 -1.18
C VAL A 562 18.50 1.14 0.21
N ARG A 563 19.52 0.40 0.62
CA ARG A 563 19.71 0.00 2.02
C ARG A 563 20.92 0.71 2.60
N ILE A 564 20.75 1.30 3.79
CA ILE A 564 21.83 1.88 4.58
C ILE A 564 22.39 0.78 5.47
N LEU A 565 23.65 0.38 5.26
CA LEU A 565 24.19 -0.81 5.90
C LEU A 565 24.35 -0.62 7.41
N ARG A 566 23.90 -1.59 8.19
CA ARG A 566 24.05 -1.63 9.65
C ARG A 566 24.37 -3.02 10.15
N ASN A 567 25.04 -3.12 11.27
CA ASN A 567 25.28 -4.37 11.95
C ASN A 567 23.95 -4.95 12.46
N HIS A 568 23.79 -6.26 12.36
CA HIS A 568 22.53 -6.94 12.71
C HIS A 568 22.24 -6.88 14.22
N ASP A 569 23.26 -6.96 15.06
CA ASP A 569 23.14 -7.09 16.51
C ASP A 569 23.12 -5.73 17.21
N THR A 570 24.03 -4.85 16.84
CA THR A 570 24.15 -3.51 17.44
C THR A 570 23.23 -2.48 16.78
N LEU A 571 22.67 -2.77 15.60
CA LEU A 571 21.88 -1.86 14.76
C LEU A 571 22.60 -0.55 14.37
N CYS A 572 23.86 -0.40 14.77
CA CYS A 572 24.72 0.70 14.39
C CYS A 572 25.21 0.53 12.95
N HIS A 573 25.45 1.62 12.24
CA HIS A 573 26.03 1.59 10.89
C HIS A 573 27.39 0.87 10.92
N VAL A 574 27.70 0.11 9.85
CA VAL A 574 28.87 -0.79 9.81
C VAL A 574 30.23 -0.07 9.92
N GLY A 575 30.34 1.19 9.50
CA GLY A 575 31.57 1.98 9.52
C GLY A 575 31.47 3.29 10.31
N ILE A 576 30.31 3.63 10.90
CA ILE A 576 30.11 4.91 11.60
C ILE A 576 29.41 4.64 12.93
N SER A 577 30.16 4.79 14.02
CA SER A 577 29.65 4.63 15.38
C SER A 577 28.64 5.73 15.72
N GLY A 578 27.60 5.38 16.50
CA GLY A 578 26.56 6.32 16.92
C GLY A 578 25.50 6.66 15.84
N LEU A 579 25.62 6.11 14.62
CA LEU A 579 24.61 6.23 13.58
C LEU A 579 23.74 4.96 13.53
N TYR A 580 22.42 5.11 13.70
CA TYR A 580 21.44 4.02 13.70
C TYR A 580 20.46 4.16 12.53
N PRO A 581 20.74 3.54 11.36
CA PRO A 581 19.82 3.50 10.23
C PRO A 581 18.54 2.77 10.62
N CYS A 582 17.39 3.44 10.51
CA CYS A 582 16.13 2.98 11.10
C CYS A 582 14.99 2.92 10.08
N GLY A 583 14.18 1.90 10.21
CA GLY A 583 12.87 1.79 9.60
C GLY A 583 12.89 1.51 8.09
N GLU A 584 11.89 2.05 7.42
CA GLU A 584 11.63 1.80 6.00
C GLU A 584 12.66 2.51 5.11
N GLY A 585 13.06 3.74 5.46
CA GLY A 585 14.08 4.48 4.73
C GLY A 585 15.45 3.83 4.75
N ALA A 586 15.80 3.17 5.82
CA ALA A 586 17.05 2.41 5.90
C ALA A 586 16.96 1.02 5.24
N GLY A 587 15.78 0.61 4.75
CA GLY A 587 15.58 -0.66 4.04
C GLY A 587 15.30 -1.87 4.95
N TYR A 588 14.94 -1.66 6.23
CA TYR A 588 14.72 -2.73 7.22
C TYR A 588 13.26 -2.94 7.63
N ALA A 589 12.37 -2.08 7.22
CA ALA A 589 10.92 -2.18 7.47
C ALA A 589 10.12 -2.04 6.16
N GLY A 590 8.82 -2.29 6.22
CA GLY A 590 7.91 -2.17 5.08
C GLY A 590 6.48 -1.90 5.53
N GLY A 591 6.28 -0.89 6.40
CA GLY A 591 4.99 -0.43 6.91
C GLY A 591 5.05 0.04 8.35
N ILE A 592 3.94 0.61 8.83
CA ILE A 592 3.83 1.34 10.10
C ILE A 592 4.38 0.53 11.29
N VAL A 593 3.84 -0.67 11.52
CA VAL A 593 4.22 -1.48 12.70
C VAL A 593 5.66 -1.96 12.63
N SER A 594 6.13 -2.40 11.46
CA SER A 594 7.52 -2.85 11.33
C SER A 594 8.52 -1.70 11.47
N ALA A 595 8.17 -0.49 11.03
CA ALA A 595 8.99 0.70 11.25
C ALA A 595 8.99 1.12 12.74
N ALA A 596 7.85 1.05 13.40
CA ALA A 596 7.72 1.33 14.84
C ALA A 596 8.57 0.37 15.68
N VAL A 597 8.47 -0.95 15.41
CA VAL A 597 9.32 -1.98 16.06
C VAL A 597 10.80 -1.71 15.85
N ASP A 598 11.19 -1.36 14.62
CA ASP A 598 12.59 -1.06 14.31
C ASP A 598 13.06 0.23 14.99
N GLY A 599 12.17 1.22 15.14
CA GLY A 599 12.40 2.45 15.89
C GLY A 599 12.69 2.18 17.37
N GLU A 600 11.88 1.36 18.06
CA GLU A 600 12.13 0.96 19.44
C GLU A 600 13.49 0.26 19.60
N ARG A 601 13.81 -0.67 18.69
CA ARG A 601 15.09 -1.38 18.71
C ARG A 601 16.29 -0.47 18.50
N CYS A 602 16.21 0.49 17.57
CA CYS A 602 17.26 1.48 17.37
C CYS A 602 17.43 2.39 18.60
N ALA A 603 16.34 2.74 19.27
CA ALA A 603 16.39 3.50 20.52
C ALA A 603 17.08 2.71 21.65
N GLU A 604 16.77 1.42 21.79
CA GLU A 604 17.41 0.53 22.76
C GLU A 604 18.93 0.43 22.50
N ALA A 605 19.32 0.25 21.23
CA ALA A 605 20.71 0.17 20.84
C ALA A 605 21.47 1.48 21.11
N ALA A 606 20.88 2.63 20.76
CA ALA A 606 21.47 3.94 21.02
C ALA A 606 21.61 4.22 22.52
N ALA A 607 20.59 3.90 23.32
CA ALA A 607 20.63 4.09 24.76
C ALA A 607 21.67 3.21 25.45
N ALA A 608 21.83 1.96 25.01
CA ALA A 608 22.84 1.02 25.55
C ALA A 608 24.27 1.52 25.29
N GLN A 609 24.56 2.03 24.08
CA GLN A 609 25.90 2.58 23.77
C GLN A 609 26.24 3.82 24.62
N MET A 610 25.25 4.61 25.03
CA MET A 610 25.48 5.80 25.88
C MET A 610 25.72 5.47 27.35
N THR A 611 25.49 4.23 27.75
CA THR A 611 25.65 3.77 29.15
C THR A 611 27.00 3.06 29.36
N MET A 612 27.69 2.69 28.28
CA MET A 612 29.07 2.18 28.27
C MET A 612 30.08 3.33 28.25
#